data_af08d06179c705d4f2976f0d579e126c
#
_entry.id   af08d06179c705d4f2976f0d579e126c
#
_cell.length_a   1.000
_cell.length_b   1.000
_cell.length_c   1.000
_cell.angle_alpha   90.00
_cell.angle_beta   90.00
_cell.angle_gamma   90.00
#
_symmetry.space_group_name_H-M   'P 1'
#
loop_
_entity.id
_entity.type
_entity.pdbx_description
1 polymer ?
#
loop_
_entity_poly.entity_id
_entity_poly.type
_entity_poly.pdbx_seq_one_letter_code
_entity_poly.pdbx_strand_id
1 'polypeptide(L)'
;MKRSLLAAGVTVVALMAGGLVAPGVHANESQDDAQIETCVSYSGAQTDCWERPRWRYEFCYDRAPKQAFLQRYAKGEWRLVKEKQFKRNTGCPPEYPWELKMSRKMKKDGVKRFRWVMQYGSVYAPVYEYFTVSRTSS
;
A
#
# COMPACT_ATOMS: atom_id res chain seq x y z
N MET A 1 -2.58 4.40 -36.06
CA MET A 1 -2.24 4.21 -37.51
C MET A 1 -1.02 3.35 -37.64
N LYS A 2 -1.16 2.29 -38.43
CA LYS A 2 -0.16 1.45 -39.11
C LYS A 2 0.68 0.53 -38.21
N ARG A 3 0.46 -0.79 -38.17
CA ARG A 3 0.72 -1.85 -39.20
C ARG A 3 2.22 -1.97 -39.48
N SER A 4 2.90 -3.10 -39.43
CA SER A 4 2.69 -4.40 -40.08
C SER A 4 3.77 -5.35 -39.56
N LEU A 5 3.55 -6.58 -39.29
CA LEU A 5 3.46 -7.78 -40.14
C LEU A 5 4.77 -8.27 -40.78
N LEU A 6 4.91 -9.58 -40.64
CA LEU A 6 5.52 -10.56 -41.54
C LEU A 6 7.00 -10.86 -41.26
N ALA A 7 7.50 -12.05 -41.36
CA ALA A 7 6.97 -13.41 -41.65
C ALA A 7 8.13 -14.36 -41.66
N ALA A 8 7.79 -15.65 -41.56
CA ALA A 8 8.37 -16.80 -42.21
C ALA A 8 9.85 -17.13 -41.91
N GLY A 9 10.21 -18.19 -41.28
CA GLY A 9 10.02 -19.58 -41.75
C GLY A 9 11.27 -20.09 -42.43
N VAL A 10 12.06 -20.89 -41.73
CA VAL A 10 12.89 -21.90 -42.42
C VAL A 10 12.97 -23.15 -41.55
N THR A 11 12.40 -24.18 -42.08
CA THR A 11 12.53 -25.55 -41.62
C THR A 11 13.91 -26.07 -42.01
N VAL A 12 14.68 -26.54 -41.06
CA VAL A 12 15.81 -27.42 -41.33
C VAL A 12 15.61 -28.69 -40.53
N VAL A 13 15.27 -29.74 -41.24
CA VAL A 13 15.32 -31.13 -40.79
C VAL A 13 16.79 -31.54 -40.82
N ALA A 14 17.35 -31.90 -39.70
CA ALA A 14 18.55 -32.70 -39.62
C ALA A 14 18.33 -33.84 -38.66
N LEU A 15 18.08 -35.03 -39.22
CA LEU A 15 18.21 -36.30 -38.52
C LEU A 15 19.72 -36.53 -38.26
N MET A 16 20.09 -36.86 -37.04
CA MET A 16 21.12 -37.84 -36.70
C MET A 16 21.02 -38.25 -35.23
N ALA A 17 20.64 -39.42 -35.03
CA ALA A 17 21.13 -40.48 -34.12
C ALA A 17 21.74 -40.11 -32.75
N GLY A 18 21.13 -40.68 -31.71
CA GLY A 18 21.87 -41.27 -30.61
C GLY A 18 22.16 -40.35 -29.42
N GLY A 19 21.28 -40.35 -28.49
CA GLY A 19 21.53 -39.83 -27.17
C GLY A 19 20.21 -39.63 -26.42
N LEU A 20 19.87 -40.54 -25.55
CA LEU A 20 18.80 -40.35 -24.57
C LEU A 20 19.21 -39.23 -23.61
N VAL A 21 19.01 -38.02 -24.05
CA VAL A 21 18.95 -36.89 -23.14
C VAL A 21 17.49 -36.80 -22.73
N ALA A 22 17.20 -37.20 -21.50
CA ALA A 22 15.93 -36.88 -20.88
C ALA A 22 15.68 -35.38 -21.08
N PRO A 23 14.54 -34.97 -21.64
CA PRO A 23 14.17 -33.57 -21.63
C PRO A 23 14.11 -33.15 -20.15
N GLY A 24 15.04 -32.32 -19.74
CA GLY A 24 14.91 -31.62 -18.50
C GLY A 24 13.57 -30.90 -18.56
N VAL A 25 12.63 -31.40 -17.79
CA VAL A 25 11.42 -30.65 -17.49
C VAL A 25 11.93 -29.42 -16.74
N HIS A 26 12.22 -28.37 -17.49
CA HIS A 26 12.20 -27.04 -16.91
C HIS A 26 10.73 -26.86 -16.50
N ALA A 27 10.45 -27.28 -15.27
CA ALA A 27 9.34 -26.73 -14.56
C ALA A 27 9.58 -25.22 -14.61
N ASN A 28 8.84 -24.55 -15.48
CA ASN A 28 8.58 -23.15 -15.34
C ASN A 28 7.89 -23.07 -13.99
N GLU A 29 8.65 -22.93 -12.92
CA GLU A 29 8.14 -22.36 -11.69
C GLU A 29 7.65 -20.99 -12.13
N SER A 30 6.37 -20.93 -12.47
CA SER A 30 5.61 -19.71 -12.30
C SER A 30 5.88 -19.35 -10.86
N GLN A 31 6.82 -18.44 -10.63
CA GLN A 31 6.80 -17.65 -9.42
C GLN A 31 5.39 -17.05 -9.46
N ASP A 32 4.47 -17.68 -8.73
CA ASP A 32 3.29 -17.02 -8.24
C ASP A 32 3.83 -15.84 -7.45
N ASP A 33 3.99 -14.71 -8.13
CA ASP A 33 4.23 -13.43 -7.47
C ASP A 33 3.02 -13.25 -6.57
N ALA A 34 3.18 -13.64 -5.30
CA ALA A 34 2.13 -13.55 -4.31
C ALA A 34 1.53 -12.15 -4.40
N GLN A 35 0.31 -12.07 -4.89
CA GLN A 35 -0.40 -10.80 -5.01
C GLN A 35 -0.58 -10.24 -3.61
N ILE A 36 0.12 -9.15 -3.33
CA ILE A 36 0.04 -8.46 -2.05
C ILE A 36 -0.96 -7.33 -2.19
N GLU A 37 -2.02 -7.39 -1.41
CA GLU A 37 -2.95 -6.29 -1.28
C GLU A 37 -2.85 -5.69 0.12
N THR A 38 -2.82 -4.37 0.20
CA THR A 38 -2.85 -3.64 1.46
C THR A 38 -3.96 -2.61 1.41
N CYS A 39 -4.91 -2.69 2.35
CA CYS A 39 -6.06 -1.81 2.42
C CYS A 39 -6.06 -0.99 3.71
N VAL A 40 -6.52 0.26 3.62
CA VAL A 40 -6.81 1.13 4.76
C VAL A 40 -8.32 1.34 4.82
N SER A 41 -8.93 0.97 5.94
CA SER A 41 -10.35 1.18 6.20
C SER A 41 -10.51 2.24 7.27
N TYR A 42 -11.22 3.30 6.94
CA TYR A 42 -11.49 4.44 7.81
C TYR A 42 -12.82 4.27 8.55
N SER A 43 -12.98 4.96 9.66
CA SER A 43 -14.28 5.06 10.33
C SER A 43 -15.27 5.76 9.38
N GLY A 44 -16.30 5.06 8.92
CA GLY A 44 -17.29 5.61 7.98
C GLY A 44 -17.38 4.88 6.63
N ALA A 45 -16.87 3.64 6.55
CA ALA A 45 -17.01 2.72 5.42
C ALA A 45 -16.18 3.03 4.15
N GLN A 46 -15.30 4.02 4.17
CA GLN A 46 -14.35 4.22 3.08
C GLN A 46 -13.18 3.25 3.24
N THR A 47 -12.78 2.61 2.14
CA THR A 47 -11.60 1.74 2.08
C THR A 47 -10.80 2.03 0.83
N ASP A 48 -9.51 2.24 1.00
CA ASP A 48 -8.55 2.42 -0.08
C ASP A 48 -7.58 1.25 -0.11
N CYS A 49 -7.38 0.63 -1.27
CA CYS A 49 -6.52 -0.54 -1.43
C CYS A 49 -5.40 -0.30 -2.45
N TRP A 50 -4.28 -0.97 -2.25
CA TRP A 50 -3.11 -0.96 -3.14
C TRP A 50 -2.54 -2.36 -3.32
N GLU A 51 -2.20 -2.71 -4.54
CA GLU A 51 -1.51 -3.96 -4.91
C GLU A 51 -0.01 -3.89 -4.56
N ARG A 52 0.28 -3.63 -3.29
CA ARG A 52 1.65 -3.51 -2.76
C ARG A 52 1.64 -3.52 -1.23
N PRO A 53 2.77 -3.85 -0.58
CA PRO A 53 2.83 -3.92 0.88
C PRO A 53 2.87 -2.53 1.56
N ARG A 54 2.62 -1.44 0.82
CA ARG A 54 2.69 -0.08 1.34
C ARG A 54 1.35 0.62 1.24
N TRP A 55 0.80 0.99 2.37
CA TRP A 55 -0.40 1.79 2.50
C TRP A 55 -0.11 3.29 2.57
N ARG A 56 -1.11 4.08 2.28
CA ARG A 56 -1.10 5.54 2.39
C ARG A 56 -2.26 6.02 3.25
N TYR A 57 -2.02 7.10 3.94
CA TYR A 57 -3.02 7.91 4.60
C TYR A 57 -2.84 9.33 4.06
N GLU A 58 -3.88 9.91 3.51
CA GLU A 58 -3.82 11.23 2.89
C GLU A 58 -5.18 11.92 3.06
N PHE A 59 -5.20 12.94 3.88
CA PHE A 59 -6.41 13.72 4.15
C PHE A 59 -6.10 15.19 4.19
N CYS A 60 -7.10 15.99 3.77
CA CYS A 60 -7.09 17.43 3.83
C CYS A 60 -7.95 17.91 5.00
N TYR A 61 -7.49 18.96 5.70
CA TYR A 61 -8.10 19.51 6.89
C TYR A 61 -8.22 21.03 6.77
N ASP A 62 -9.27 21.58 7.36
CA ASP A 62 -9.51 23.02 7.43
C ASP A 62 -8.55 23.70 8.42
N ARG A 63 -8.12 22.97 9.43
CA ARG A 63 -7.25 23.45 10.52
C ARG A 63 -6.12 22.48 10.79
N ALA A 64 -4.90 23.01 10.93
CA ALA A 64 -3.76 22.22 11.40
C ALA A 64 -3.74 22.11 12.92
N PRO A 65 -3.67 20.89 13.49
CA PRO A 65 -3.39 20.73 14.90
C PRO A 65 -1.94 21.17 15.22
N LYS A 66 -1.71 21.55 16.47
CA LYS A 66 -0.37 21.84 16.97
C LYS A 66 0.53 20.61 16.95
N GLN A 67 -0.05 19.45 17.27
CA GLN A 67 0.63 18.17 17.30
C GLN A 67 -0.29 17.08 16.76
N ALA A 68 0.28 16.13 16.04
CA ALA A 68 -0.40 14.93 15.57
C ALA A 68 0.48 13.70 15.79
N PHE A 69 -0.08 12.71 16.45
CA PHE A 69 0.61 11.47 16.78
C PHE A 69 -0.10 10.29 16.14
N LEU A 70 0.63 9.49 15.37
CA LEU A 70 0.15 8.19 14.95
C LEU A 70 0.43 7.18 16.06
N GLN A 71 -0.60 6.51 16.49
CA GLN A 71 -0.51 5.40 17.43
C GLN A 71 -1.02 4.11 16.80
N ARG A 72 -0.42 3.00 17.18
CA ARG A 72 -0.85 1.65 16.82
C ARG A 72 -1.30 0.90 18.07
N TYR A 73 -2.42 0.20 17.98
CA TYR A 73 -2.87 -0.70 19.03
C TYR A 73 -2.06 -2.00 19.00
N ALA A 74 -1.40 -2.32 20.09
CA ALA A 74 -0.63 -3.56 20.23
C ALA A 74 -0.55 -3.98 21.71
N LYS A 75 -0.75 -5.26 21.97
CA LYS A 75 -0.67 -5.85 23.33
C LYS A 75 -1.57 -5.14 24.37
N GLY A 76 -2.80 -4.79 23.94
CA GLY A 76 -3.78 -4.16 24.83
C GLY A 76 -3.64 -2.65 25.03
N GLU A 77 -2.69 -2.00 24.38
CA GLU A 77 -2.44 -0.55 24.56
C GLU A 77 -2.13 0.18 23.25
N TRP A 78 -2.33 1.50 23.25
CA TRP A 78 -1.96 2.38 22.15
C TRP A 78 -0.51 2.82 22.30
N ARG A 79 0.33 2.49 21.32
CA ARG A 79 1.76 2.79 21.28
C ARG A 79 2.07 3.82 20.22
N LEU A 80 2.86 4.81 20.58
CA LEU A 80 3.35 5.82 19.64
C LEU A 80 4.14 5.16 18.51
N VAL A 81 3.78 5.49 17.28
CA VAL A 81 4.47 5.06 16.07
C VAL A 81 5.30 6.20 15.49
N LYS A 82 4.70 7.38 15.40
CA LYS A 82 5.31 8.55 14.79
C LYS A 82 4.57 9.82 15.18
N GLU A 83 5.32 10.90 15.38
CA GLU A 83 4.81 12.26 15.35
C GLU A 83 4.83 12.79 13.92
N LYS A 84 3.85 13.58 13.54
CA LYS A 84 3.69 14.15 12.21
C LYS A 84 3.25 15.61 12.32
N GLN A 85 3.77 16.44 11.44
CA GLN A 85 3.31 17.82 11.29
C GLN A 85 2.45 17.93 10.03
N PHE A 86 1.43 18.77 10.11
CA PHE A 86 0.61 19.13 8.98
C PHE A 86 1.37 20.11 8.09
N LYS A 87 1.22 19.92 6.79
CA LYS A 87 1.79 20.84 5.81
C LYS A 87 0.66 21.53 5.06
N ARG A 88 0.86 22.79 4.76
CA ARG A 88 -0.01 23.49 3.83
C ARG A 88 0.23 22.93 2.44
N ASN A 89 -0.85 22.52 1.78
CA ASN A 89 -0.76 21.84 0.49
C ASN A 89 -1.72 22.48 -0.53
N THR A 90 -1.20 22.80 -1.69
CA THR A 90 -1.97 23.32 -2.82
C THR A 90 -2.79 22.25 -3.54
N GLY A 91 -2.52 20.97 -3.31
CA GLY A 91 -3.32 19.86 -3.81
C GLY A 91 -4.62 19.61 -3.05
N CYS A 92 -4.79 20.23 -1.88
CA CYS A 92 -6.03 20.19 -1.12
C CYS A 92 -6.99 21.30 -1.61
N PRO A 93 -8.32 21.09 -1.47
CA PRO A 93 -9.29 22.15 -1.70
C PRO A 93 -9.01 23.39 -0.84
N PRO A 94 -9.34 24.61 -1.30
CA PRO A 94 -9.07 25.85 -0.56
C PRO A 94 -9.67 25.88 0.85
N GLU A 95 -10.79 25.21 1.07
CA GLU A 95 -11.47 25.08 2.36
C GLU A 95 -10.70 24.19 3.35
N TYR A 96 -9.83 23.31 2.84
CA TYR A 96 -9.05 22.34 3.61
C TYR A 96 -7.55 22.41 3.25
N PRO A 97 -6.89 23.55 3.50
CA PRO A 97 -5.54 23.80 2.98
C PRO A 97 -4.43 23.01 3.68
N TRP A 98 -4.75 22.22 4.69
CA TRP A 98 -3.79 21.48 5.47
C TRP A 98 -3.84 20.00 5.15
N GLU A 99 -2.70 19.42 4.78
CA GLU A 99 -2.55 18.01 4.44
C GLU A 99 -1.85 17.23 5.54
N LEU A 100 -2.44 16.11 5.90
CA LEU A 100 -1.78 15.05 6.66
C LEU A 100 -1.53 13.87 5.72
N LYS A 101 -0.27 13.68 5.36
CA LYS A 101 0.13 12.62 4.43
C LYS A 101 1.15 11.70 5.07
N MET A 102 0.90 10.42 4.95
CA MET A 102 1.79 9.39 5.45
C MET A 102 1.75 8.14 4.58
N SER A 103 2.88 7.47 4.47
CA SER A 103 3.00 6.19 3.79
C SER A 103 3.85 5.25 4.63
N ARG A 104 3.42 4.01 4.78
CA ARG A 104 4.13 3.01 5.58
C ARG A 104 3.98 1.60 4.99
N LYS A 105 5.03 0.80 5.13
CA LYS A 105 5.02 -0.60 4.72
C LYS A 105 4.43 -1.49 5.83
N MET A 106 3.56 -2.41 5.45
CA MET A 106 3.10 -3.49 6.30
C MET A 106 3.84 -4.77 5.92
N LYS A 107 4.64 -5.33 6.86
CA LYS A 107 5.58 -6.42 6.57
C LYS A 107 4.95 -7.81 6.61
N LYS A 108 3.82 -7.97 7.32
CA LYS A 108 3.15 -9.25 7.56
C LYS A 108 1.67 -9.13 7.29
N ASP A 109 1.07 -10.21 6.85
CA ASP A 109 -0.38 -10.31 6.67
C ASP A 109 -1.12 -10.15 8.00
N GLY A 110 -2.39 -9.80 7.90
CA GLY A 110 -3.26 -9.56 9.03
C GLY A 110 -3.78 -8.13 9.10
N VAL A 111 -4.40 -7.79 10.22
CA VAL A 111 -5.04 -6.49 10.45
C VAL A 111 -4.35 -5.77 11.60
N LYS A 112 -4.09 -4.48 11.43
CA LYS A 112 -3.55 -3.61 12.47
C LYS A 112 -4.47 -2.41 12.65
N ARG A 113 -4.71 -2.04 13.90
CA ARG A 113 -5.51 -0.87 14.27
C ARG A 113 -4.57 0.30 14.54
N PHE A 114 -4.95 1.45 14.00
CA PHE A 114 -4.25 2.71 14.17
C PHE A 114 -5.21 3.81 14.59
N ARG A 115 -4.67 4.87 15.17
CA ARG A 115 -5.37 6.13 15.34
C ARG A 115 -4.41 7.31 15.20
N TRP A 116 -4.95 8.40 14.70
CA TRP A 116 -4.35 9.71 14.88
C TRP A 116 -4.87 10.32 16.16
N VAL A 117 -3.96 10.93 16.92
CA VAL A 117 -4.28 11.78 18.06
C VAL A 117 -3.88 13.18 17.69
N MET A 118 -4.84 14.09 17.52
CA MET A 118 -4.63 15.46 17.05
C MET A 118 -4.95 16.44 18.18
N GLN A 119 -3.96 17.24 18.54
CA GLN A 119 -4.05 18.25 19.59
C GLN A 119 -4.12 19.64 18.96
N TYR A 120 -5.25 20.31 19.09
CA TYR A 120 -5.47 21.65 18.52
C TYR A 120 -5.09 22.79 19.47
N GLY A 121 -4.84 22.51 20.73
CA GLY A 121 -4.40 23.47 21.75
C GLY A 121 -4.46 22.84 23.12
N SER A 122 -3.94 23.55 24.13
CA SER A 122 -3.90 23.06 25.52
C SER A 122 -5.28 23.02 26.19
N VAL A 123 -6.23 23.79 25.67
CA VAL A 123 -7.59 23.91 26.23
C VAL A 123 -8.63 23.01 25.54
N TYR A 124 -8.27 22.37 24.45
CA TYR A 124 -9.16 21.48 23.71
C TYR A 124 -8.80 20.03 23.95
N ALA A 125 -9.81 19.19 24.12
CA ALA A 125 -9.59 17.74 24.14
C ALA A 125 -8.98 17.27 22.80
N PRO A 126 -8.09 16.27 22.83
CA PRO A 126 -7.55 15.71 21.60
C PRO A 126 -8.65 15.06 20.75
N VAL A 127 -8.52 15.21 19.46
CA VAL A 127 -9.38 14.53 18.47
C VAL A 127 -8.73 13.22 18.08
N TYR A 128 -9.52 12.15 18.02
CA TYR A 128 -9.07 10.82 17.65
C TYR A 128 -9.70 10.40 16.32
N GLU A 129 -8.88 10.00 15.37
CA GLU A 129 -9.32 9.39 14.12
C GLU A 129 -8.78 7.97 14.03
N TYR A 130 -9.71 6.99 13.99
CA TYR A 130 -9.38 5.58 13.99
C TYR A 130 -9.42 5.02 12.56
N PHE A 131 -8.48 4.13 12.26
CA PHE A 131 -8.47 3.37 11.02
C PHE A 131 -7.79 2.02 11.21
N THR A 132 -8.05 1.11 10.31
CA THR A 132 -7.40 -0.19 10.27
C THR A 132 -6.60 -0.32 8.98
N VAL A 133 -5.51 -1.07 9.04
CA VAL A 133 -4.72 -1.47 7.88
C VAL A 133 -4.70 -2.98 7.84
N SER A 134 -5.17 -3.54 6.74
CA SER A 134 -5.10 -4.96 6.46
C SER A 134 -4.10 -5.24 5.34
N ARG A 135 -3.42 -6.37 5.42
CA ARG A 135 -2.62 -6.92 4.34
C ARG A 135 -2.99 -8.38 4.14
N THR A 136 -3.15 -8.77 2.90
CA THR A 136 -3.31 -10.14 2.45
C THR A 136 -2.28 -10.43 1.37
N SER A 137 -1.75 -11.64 1.37
CA SER A 137 -0.95 -12.20 0.28
C SER A 137 -1.55 -13.54 -0.12
N SER A 138 -1.81 -13.70 -1.41
CA SER A 138 -2.31 -14.93 -2.02
C SER A 138 -1.17 -15.71 -2.64
#